data_6d71ff0121060584cf27af9d88acfc7d
#
_entry.id   6d71ff0121060584cf27af9d88acfc7d
#
_cell.length_a   1.000
_cell.length_b   1.000
_cell.length_c   1.000
_cell.angle_alpha   90.00
_cell.angle_beta   90.00
_cell.angle_gamma   90.00
#
_symmetry.space_group_name_H-M   'P 1'
#
loop_
_entity.id
_entity.type
_entity.pdbx_description
1 polymer ?
#
loop_
_entity_poly.entity_id
_entity_poly.type
_entity_poly.pdbx_seq_one_letter_code
_entity_poly.pdbx_strand_id
1 'polypeptide(L)'
;MRQSQLLLPTLREAPSEAESVSHRLMLRAGLIRQLAAGIYTYLPTGRRVLRKLEAIIREEMDHAGCQEVFMPAMQPADLWRQSGRYEKYGPELMRLKDRHDREFALGPTHEEVITDLVRGEINSYRQLPVTLYQIQTKFRDEKRPRYGLLRGREFMMKDAYSFDADWDGLHASYQRMYDAYHRIFSRCGLHFRPVEADAGTIGGEGGTHEFMALADIGEDTIAACDRCQYAANLEKAGYRIPEGDIRSTGDSAAYPEPAKIHTPNVRKIDELVQALGASADKMLKTLLFLADGKPVAVIVRGDHEVNEIKLAGLLQADKLELADQETTESLTGAAIGFAGPIGLSVPVILDYSAAAIGSVIAGANVTDYHWKNVRPGVHFEITMLGDVRNAAIGDGCPNCAEGKLRMSRGIEVGQVFKLGTKYSEAMQANYLDAAGSEKPVIMGCYGIGISRVMSAVVEQHHDEQGIRWPLELAPYQVHVVPVSAKDGLQMDIAGKLYGDLKSAGFEVLLDDRDERPGVKFKDSDLIGVPIRIVVGRQAADGVVELRYRNRGEAQLVSTEEALALVRGYFGS
;
A
#
# COMPACT_ATOMS: atom_id res chain seq x y z
N MET A 1 -31.17 -10.68 -12.39
CA MET A 1 -31.25 -9.38 -13.11
C MET A 1 -31.27 -9.64 -14.59
N ARG A 2 -32.14 -8.95 -15.35
CA ARG A 2 -32.11 -9.01 -16.82
C ARG A 2 -31.15 -7.96 -17.36
N GLN A 3 -30.32 -8.33 -18.33
CA GLN A 3 -29.26 -7.43 -18.85
C GLN A 3 -29.84 -6.29 -19.69
N SER A 4 -30.97 -6.50 -20.35
CA SER A 4 -31.71 -5.44 -21.05
C SER A 4 -32.17 -4.29 -20.13
N GLN A 5 -32.29 -4.55 -18.82
CA GLN A 5 -32.73 -3.59 -17.81
C GLN A 5 -31.58 -3.08 -16.94
N LEU A 6 -30.34 -3.53 -17.20
CA LEU A 6 -29.15 -3.19 -16.41
C LEU A 6 -28.32 -2.13 -17.15
N LEU A 7 -27.97 -1.06 -16.46
CA LEU A 7 -26.96 -0.13 -16.96
C LEU A 7 -25.58 -0.79 -16.90
N LEU A 8 -25.21 -1.48 -17.96
CA LEU A 8 -23.95 -2.20 -18.12
C LEU A 8 -23.29 -1.81 -19.45
N PRO A 9 -22.72 -0.60 -19.55
CA PRO A 9 -22.13 -0.09 -20.78
C PRO A 9 -20.70 -0.61 -20.93
N THR A 10 -20.56 -1.83 -21.47
CA THR A 10 -19.25 -2.39 -21.82
C THR A 10 -18.60 -1.60 -22.96
N LEU A 11 -17.26 -1.50 -22.91
CA LEU A 11 -16.47 -0.80 -23.93
C LEU A 11 -15.57 -1.79 -24.66
N ARG A 12 -15.46 -1.61 -25.97
CA ARG A 12 -14.56 -2.41 -26.82
C ARG A 12 -13.09 -2.11 -26.50
N GLU A 13 -12.79 -0.83 -26.32
CA GLU A 13 -11.45 -0.31 -26.02
C GLU A 13 -11.49 0.53 -24.74
N ALA A 14 -10.38 0.56 -24.02
CA ALA A 14 -10.25 1.46 -22.88
C ALA A 14 -9.85 2.86 -23.34
N PRO A 15 -10.22 3.92 -22.59
CA PRO A 15 -9.65 5.25 -22.81
C PRO A 15 -8.13 5.23 -22.72
N SER A 16 -7.47 6.10 -23.51
CA SER A 16 -6.00 6.14 -23.64
C SER A 16 -5.27 6.47 -22.32
N GLU A 17 -5.95 7.21 -21.44
CA GLU A 17 -5.44 7.59 -20.10
C GLU A 17 -5.46 6.45 -19.08
N ALA A 18 -6.07 5.32 -19.41
CA ALA A 18 -6.12 4.16 -18.50
C ALA A 18 -4.82 3.34 -18.60
N GLU A 19 -3.87 3.57 -17.70
CA GLU A 19 -2.54 2.99 -17.73
C GLU A 19 -2.49 1.55 -17.17
N SER A 20 -3.11 1.29 -16.00
CA SER A 20 -3.10 -0.04 -15.38
C SER A 20 -4.09 -1.01 -16.00
N VAL A 21 -3.82 -2.30 -15.86
CA VAL A 21 -4.73 -3.35 -16.33
C VAL A 21 -6.06 -3.27 -15.59
N SER A 22 -6.04 -3.11 -14.28
CA SER A 22 -7.25 -2.96 -13.46
C SER A 22 -8.10 -1.77 -13.89
N HIS A 23 -7.48 -0.59 -14.12
CA HIS A 23 -8.21 0.59 -14.57
C HIS A 23 -8.87 0.37 -15.93
N ARG A 24 -8.12 -0.18 -16.91
CA ARG A 24 -8.64 -0.52 -18.25
C ARG A 24 -9.81 -1.50 -18.17
N LEU A 25 -9.66 -2.58 -17.42
CA LEU A 25 -10.70 -3.61 -17.32
C LEU A 25 -11.95 -3.10 -16.60
N MET A 26 -11.81 -2.34 -15.51
CA MET A 26 -12.95 -1.79 -14.78
C MET A 26 -13.76 -0.81 -15.65
N LEU A 27 -13.10 0.04 -16.45
CA LEU A 27 -13.78 0.92 -17.42
C LEU A 27 -14.48 0.12 -18.52
N ARG A 28 -13.76 -0.84 -19.12
CA ARG A 28 -14.30 -1.68 -20.21
C ARG A 28 -15.46 -2.56 -19.75
N ALA A 29 -15.36 -3.16 -18.59
CA ALA A 29 -16.41 -4.02 -18.03
C ALA A 29 -17.63 -3.24 -17.49
N GLY A 30 -17.63 -1.92 -17.56
CA GLY A 30 -18.73 -1.10 -17.06
C GLY A 30 -18.89 -1.15 -15.55
N LEU A 31 -17.79 -1.22 -14.81
CA LEU A 31 -17.80 -1.16 -13.34
C LEU A 31 -17.74 0.27 -12.82
N ILE A 32 -16.97 1.13 -13.49
CA ILE A 32 -16.74 2.52 -13.11
C ILE A 32 -16.80 3.44 -14.33
N ARG A 33 -17.01 4.74 -14.07
CA ARG A 33 -16.80 5.84 -15.02
C ARG A 33 -16.09 6.98 -14.33
N GLN A 34 -15.14 7.57 -15.02
CA GLN A 34 -14.41 8.73 -14.52
C GLN A 34 -15.30 9.97 -14.68
N LEU A 35 -15.46 10.72 -13.58
CA LEU A 35 -16.11 12.02 -13.58
C LEU A 35 -15.07 13.15 -13.72
N ALA A 36 -14.00 13.03 -12.97
CA ALA A 36 -12.83 13.90 -13.03
C ALA A 36 -11.57 13.09 -12.64
N ALA A 37 -10.38 13.67 -12.79
CA ALA A 37 -9.13 13.03 -12.40
C ALA A 37 -9.15 12.59 -10.93
N GLY A 38 -9.09 11.27 -10.69
CA GLY A 38 -9.15 10.67 -9.35
C GLY A 38 -10.54 10.63 -8.71
N ILE A 39 -11.61 10.93 -9.46
CA ILE A 39 -13.00 10.89 -8.98
C ILE A 39 -13.83 10.02 -9.93
N TYR A 40 -14.48 8.98 -9.38
CA TYR A 40 -15.15 7.95 -10.16
C TYR A 40 -16.58 7.69 -9.69
N THR A 41 -17.48 7.47 -10.66
CA THR A 41 -18.81 6.91 -10.42
C THR A 41 -18.74 5.39 -10.49
N TYR A 42 -19.24 4.69 -9.48
CA TYR A 42 -19.43 3.24 -9.52
C TYR A 42 -20.76 2.91 -10.17
N LEU A 43 -20.70 2.21 -11.30
CA LEU A 43 -21.89 1.74 -12.00
C LEU A 43 -22.52 0.53 -11.27
N PRO A 44 -23.75 0.12 -11.61
CA PRO A 44 -24.46 -0.92 -10.84
C PRO A 44 -23.66 -2.19 -10.59
N THR A 45 -22.92 -2.68 -11.57
CA THR A 45 -22.08 -3.88 -11.45
C THR A 45 -20.88 -3.63 -10.53
N GLY A 46 -20.20 -2.50 -10.64
CA GLY A 46 -19.10 -2.12 -9.75
C GLY A 46 -19.58 -1.91 -8.30
N ARG A 47 -20.76 -1.29 -8.12
CA ARG A 47 -21.35 -1.12 -6.78
C ARG A 47 -21.72 -2.46 -6.12
N ARG A 48 -22.08 -3.48 -6.90
CA ARG A 48 -22.30 -4.84 -6.37
C ARG A 48 -21.03 -5.44 -5.80
N VAL A 49 -19.90 -5.34 -6.54
CA VAL A 49 -18.59 -5.81 -6.05
C VAL A 49 -18.19 -5.06 -4.78
N LEU A 50 -18.35 -3.74 -4.78
CA LEU A 50 -18.01 -2.91 -3.62
C LEU A 50 -18.82 -3.32 -2.39
N ARG A 51 -20.14 -3.59 -2.52
CA ARG A 51 -20.99 -4.09 -1.43
C ARG A 51 -20.55 -5.45 -0.89
N LYS A 52 -20.05 -6.34 -1.74
CA LYS A 52 -19.50 -7.64 -1.30
C LYS A 52 -18.21 -7.47 -0.50
N LEU A 53 -17.32 -6.57 -0.94
CA LEU A 53 -16.14 -6.19 -0.16
C LEU A 53 -16.53 -5.60 1.20
N GLU A 54 -17.50 -4.67 1.21
CA GLU A 54 -18.03 -4.10 2.45
C GLU A 54 -18.62 -5.17 3.38
N ALA A 55 -19.32 -6.17 2.84
CA ALA A 55 -19.91 -7.27 3.62
C ALA A 55 -18.82 -8.15 4.25
N ILE A 56 -17.83 -8.59 3.47
CA ILE A 56 -16.70 -9.37 3.99
C ILE A 56 -16.00 -8.62 5.13
N ILE A 57 -15.76 -7.31 4.94
CA ILE A 57 -15.11 -6.48 5.95
C ILE A 57 -15.97 -6.39 7.22
N ARG A 58 -17.28 -6.14 7.12
CA ARG A 58 -18.19 -6.09 8.30
C ARG A 58 -18.18 -7.40 9.06
N GLU A 59 -18.35 -8.52 8.37
CA GLU A 59 -18.35 -9.85 9.00
C GLU A 59 -17.07 -10.09 9.80
N GLU A 60 -15.90 -9.77 9.26
CA GLU A 60 -14.63 -9.98 9.95
C GLU A 60 -14.38 -8.96 11.07
N MET A 61 -14.87 -7.72 10.93
CA MET A 61 -14.82 -6.72 12.00
C MET A 61 -15.75 -7.10 13.17
N ASP A 62 -16.96 -7.61 12.87
CA ASP A 62 -17.89 -8.08 13.88
C ASP A 62 -17.33 -9.31 14.63
N HIS A 63 -16.73 -10.27 13.91
CA HIS A 63 -16.02 -11.40 14.50
C HIS A 63 -14.85 -10.98 15.40
N ALA A 64 -14.19 -9.85 15.09
CA ALA A 64 -13.14 -9.28 15.91
C ALA A 64 -13.67 -8.47 17.12
N GLY A 65 -15.00 -8.38 17.31
CA GLY A 65 -15.66 -7.67 18.41
C GLY A 65 -15.68 -6.15 18.24
N CYS A 66 -15.54 -5.65 17.01
CA CYS A 66 -15.62 -4.23 16.71
C CYS A 66 -17.06 -3.76 16.53
N GLN A 67 -17.31 -2.47 16.73
CA GLN A 67 -18.64 -1.87 16.63
C GLN A 67 -18.67 -0.83 15.51
N GLU A 68 -19.64 -0.92 14.60
CA GLU A 68 -19.76 0.04 13.49
C GLU A 68 -20.40 1.35 13.97
N VAL A 69 -19.75 2.46 13.61
CA VAL A 69 -20.23 3.84 13.78
C VAL A 69 -20.25 4.52 12.41
N PHE A 70 -20.89 5.67 12.31
CA PHE A 70 -20.87 6.49 11.09
C PHE A 70 -20.59 7.93 11.43
N MET A 71 -19.41 8.42 11.10
CA MET A 71 -18.90 9.74 11.45
C MET A 71 -19.04 10.74 10.30
N PRO A 72 -19.10 12.06 10.58
CA PRO A 72 -19.18 13.09 9.53
C PRO A 72 -17.94 13.10 8.64
N ALA A 73 -18.13 13.24 7.32
CA ALA A 73 -17.04 13.47 6.37
C ALA A 73 -16.52 14.91 6.40
N MET A 74 -17.41 15.87 6.73
CA MET A 74 -17.06 17.29 6.92
C MET A 74 -16.69 17.52 8.39
N GLN A 75 -15.46 17.88 8.64
CA GLN A 75 -14.85 17.95 9.96
C GLN A 75 -14.50 19.40 10.32
N PRO A 76 -14.83 19.88 11.56
CA PRO A 76 -14.39 21.19 12.02
C PRO A 76 -12.87 21.30 12.04
N ALA A 77 -12.31 22.39 11.49
CA ALA A 77 -10.86 22.63 11.48
C ALA A 77 -10.25 22.70 12.89
N ASP A 78 -11.04 23.05 13.90
CA ASP A 78 -10.57 23.14 15.29
C ASP A 78 -10.13 21.79 15.87
N LEU A 79 -10.74 20.67 15.45
CA LEU A 79 -10.29 19.34 15.86
C LEU A 79 -8.88 19.05 15.32
N TRP A 80 -8.62 19.43 14.06
CA TRP A 80 -7.33 19.29 13.41
C TRP A 80 -6.25 20.19 14.03
N ARG A 81 -6.65 21.37 14.52
CA ARG A 81 -5.76 22.27 15.27
C ARG A 81 -5.41 21.70 16.66
N GLN A 82 -6.39 21.10 17.34
CA GLN A 82 -6.15 20.44 18.63
C GLN A 82 -5.13 19.29 18.52
N SER A 83 -5.21 18.47 17.47
CA SER A 83 -4.22 17.40 17.22
C SER A 83 -2.87 17.93 16.70
N GLY A 84 -2.78 19.22 16.36
CA GLY A 84 -1.60 19.84 15.73
C GLY A 84 -1.37 19.43 14.27
N ARG A 85 -2.34 18.76 13.61
CA ARG A 85 -2.19 18.24 12.24
C ARG A 85 -2.70 19.21 11.15
N TYR A 86 -3.42 20.27 11.49
CA TYR A 86 -4.05 21.15 10.49
C TYR A 86 -3.04 21.69 9.46
N GLU A 87 -1.87 22.15 9.92
CA GLU A 87 -0.80 22.62 9.05
C GLU A 87 0.14 21.49 8.60
N LYS A 88 0.46 20.56 9.51
CA LYS A 88 1.39 19.45 9.24
C LYS A 88 0.91 18.48 8.16
N TYR A 89 -0.42 18.32 7.99
CA TYR A 89 -0.98 17.44 6.94
C TYR A 89 -0.69 17.98 5.53
N GLY A 90 -0.44 19.26 5.41
CA GLY A 90 -0.04 19.88 4.15
C GLY A 90 -1.19 20.10 3.15
N PRO A 91 -0.86 20.18 1.85
CA PRO A 91 -1.81 20.56 0.80
C PRO A 91 -2.83 19.46 0.45
N GLU A 92 -2.62 18.22 0.86
CA GLU A 92 -3.57 17.12 0.61
C GLU A 92 -4.84 17.22 1.45
N LEU A 93 -4.83 18.03 2.52
CA LEU A 93 -6.03 18.32 3.32
C LEU A 93 -6.93 19.29 2.55
N MET A 94 -8.07 18.82 2.06
CA MET A 94 -9.08 19.66 1.41
C MET A 94 -9.77 20.55 2.43
N ARG A 95 -9.47 21.83 2.40
CA ARG A 95 -10.01 22.86 3.31
C ARG A 95 -11.15 23.62 2.66
N LEU A 96 -12.18 23.94 3.43
CA LEU A 96 -13.34 24.71 2.98
C LEU A 96 -13.85 25.65 4.08
N LYS A 97 -14.64 26.64 3.68
CA LYS A 97 -15.36 27.53 4.58
C LYS A 97 -16.86 27.42 4.34
N ASP A 98 -17.62 27.50 5.42
CA ASP A 98 -19.07 27.63 5.28
C ASP A 98 -19.47 29.10 5.01
N ARG A 99 -20.79 29.35 4.88
CA ARG A 99 -21.31 30.70 4.63
C ARG A 99 -21.09 31.69 5.77
N HIS A 100 -20.62 31.24 6.92
CA HIS A 100 -20.29 32.05 8.11
C HIS A 100 -18.78 32.13 8.32
N ASP A 101 -17.98 31.82 7.29
CA ASP A 101 -16.50 31.82 7.32
C ASP A 101 -15.89 30.85 8.34
N ARG A 102 -16.66 29.87 8.85
CA ARG A 102 -16.13 28.82 9.70
C ARG A 102 -15.35 27.82 8.86
N GLU A 103 -14.17 27.43 9.33
CA GLU A 103 -13.27 26.55 8.61
C GLU A 103 -13.56 25.08 8.91
N PHE A 104 -13.56 24.28 7.86
CA PHE A 104 -13.73 22.84 7.88
C PHE A 104 -12.69 22.17 7.00
N ALA A 105 -12.55 20.84 7.16
CA ALA A 105 -11.84 19.99 6.24
C ALA A 105 -12.74 18.84 5.79
N LEU A 106 -12.56 18.37 4.56
CA LEU A 106 -13.10 17.07 4.15
C LEU A 106 -12.16 15.98 4.67
N GLY A 107 -12.70 15.02 5.41
CA GLY A 107 -11.91 14.03 6.15
C GLY A 107 -11.07 13.10 5.27
N PRO A 108 -9.74 13.22 5.29
CA PRO A 108 -8.84 12.23 4.69
C PRO A 108 -8.68 11.00 5.59
N THR A 109 -9.00 11.17 6.87
CA THR A 109 -8.96 10.19 7.98
C THR A 109 -9.81 10.73 9.15
N HIS A 110 -10.01 9.99 10.24
CA HIS A 110 -10.94 10.37 11.30
C HIS A 110 -10.37 10.22 12.71
N GLU A 111 -9.05 10.23 12.91
CA GLU A 111 -8.43 10.17 14.24
C GLU A 111 -8.97 11.27 15.17
N GLU A 112 -9.09 12.48 14.67
CA GLU A 112 -9.58 13.64 15.44
C GLU A 112 -11.05 13.47 15.83
N VAL A 113 -11.88 13.06 14.88
CA VAL A 113 -13.34 12.92 15.10
C VAL A 113 -13.65 11.81 16.08
N ILE A 114 -12.98 10.66 15.95
CA ILE A 114 -13.21 9.52 16.84
C ILE A 114 -12.65 9.77 18.25
N THR A 115 -11.54 10.51 18.35
CA THR A 115 -10.98 10.91 19.66
C THR A 115 -11.91 11.87 20.38
N ASP A 116 -12.52 12.82 19.66
CA ASP A 116 -13.51 13.73 20.21
C ASP A 116 -14.76 12.99 20.71
N LEU A 117 -15.26 12.01 19.93
CA LEU A 117 -16.36 11.14 20.35
C LEU A 117 -16.02 10.39 21.64
N VAL A 118 -14.87 9.74 21.68
CA VAL A 118 -14.43 8.91 22.81
C VAL A 118 -14.19 9.76 24.06
N ARG A 119 -13.63 10.96 23.91
CA ARG A 119 -13.47 11.93 25.00
C ARG A 119 -14.79 12.26 25.70
N GLY A 120 -15.89 12.31 24.94
CA GLY A 120 -17.22 12.59 25.49
C GLY A 120 -17.93 11.38 26.14
N GLU A 121 -17.62 10.16 25.68
CA GLU A 121 -18.40 8.97 25.99
C GLU A 121 -17.68 7.97 26.90
N ILE A 122 -16.35 7.93 26.90
CA ILE A 122 -15.53 6.99 27.69
C ILE A 122 -14.84 7.75 28.81
N ASN A 123 -15.24 7.44 30.07
CA ASN A 123 -14.71 8.10 31.25
C ASN A 123 -14.22 7.11 32.33
N SER A 124 -14.32 5.80 32.11
CA SER A 124 -13.94 4.77 33.09
C SER A 124 -13.23 3.59 32.42
N TYR A 125 -12.23 3.03 33.10
CA TYR A 125 -11.54 1.80 32.67
C TYR A 125 -12.49 0.63 32.40
N ARG A 126 -13.67 0.62 32.99
CA ARG A 126 -14.68 -0.45 32.79
C ARG A 126 -15.30 -0.44 31.39
N GLN A 127 -15.15 0.65 30.65
CA GLN A 127 -15.63 0.79 29.28
C GLN A 127 -14.55 0.40 28.24
N LEU A 128 -13.34 0.09 28.71
CA LEU A 128 -12.20 -0.32 27.89
C LEU A 128 -11.93 -1.84 28.01
N PRO A 129 -11.39 -2.52 26.98
CA PRO A 129 -11.09 -1.96 25.66
C PRO A 129 -12.34 -1.81 24.79
N VAL A 130 -12.32 -0.88 23.86
CA VAL A 130 -13.34 -0.74 22.81
C VAL A 130 -12.71 -0.49 21.46
N THR A 131 -13.26 -1.09 20.40
CA THR A 131 -12.84 -0.84 19.02
C THR A 131 -14.05 -0.41 18.20
N LEU A 132 -13.96 0.78 17.62
CA LEU A 132 -14.99 1.38 16.77
C LEU A 132 -14.50 1.44 15.34
N TYR A 133 -15.38 1.20 14.36
CA TYR A 133 -15.02 1.31 12.95
C TYR A 133 -16.14 1.93 12.12
N GLN A 134 -15.79 2.44 10.96
CA GLN A 134 -16.74 2.88 9.95
C GLN A 134 -16.31 2.45 8.55
N ILE A 135 -17.25 2.48 7.62
CA ILE A 135 -17.00 2.46 6.18
C ILE A 135 -17.49 3.81 5.64
N GLN A 136 -16.56 4.65 5.23
CA GLN A 136 -16.83 6.03 4.87
C GLN A 136 -15.99 6.49 3.69
N THR A 137 -16.51 7.44 2.92
CA THR A 137 -15.77 8.16 1.89
C THR A 137 -14.69 9.04 2.52
N LYS A 138 -13.49 9.01 1.93
CA LYS A 138 -12.35 9.85 2.29
C LYS A 138 -11.97 10.77 1.12
N PHE A 139 -11.36 11.90 1.47
CA PHE A 139 -10.98 12.94 0.53
C PHE A 139 -9.51 13.31 0.74
N ARG A 140 -8.72 13.23 -0.34
CA ARG A 140 -7.31 13.70 -0.34
C ARG A 140 -7.08 14.51 -1.62
N ASP A 141 -6.56 15.72 -1.51
CA ASP A 141 -6.22 16.52 -2.70
C ASP A 141 -4.93 16.02 -3.34
N GLU A 142 -5.04 14.82 -3.86
CA GLU A 142 -3.95 14.11 -4.49
C GLU A 142 -3.44 14.89 -5.71
N LYS A 143 -2.16 15.27 -5.69
CA LYS A 143 -1.54 16.07 -6.73
C LYS A 143 -1.53 15.37 -8.09
N ARG A 144 -1.31 14.06 -8.08
CA ARG A 144 -1.21 13.22 -9.29
C ARG A 144 -2.03 11.94 -9.12
N PRO A 145 -3.37 12.02 -9.22
CA PRO A 145 -4.19 10.81 -9.21
C PRO A 145 -3.86 9.97 -10.44
N ARG A 146 -3.68 8.66 -10.24
CA ARG A 146 -3.29 7.72 -11.30
C ARG A 146 -3.78 6.31 -11.00
N TYR A 147 -3.75 5.46 -12.02
CA TYR A 147 -4.11 4.03 -11.92
C TYR A 147 -5.55 3.79 -11.43
N GLY A 148 -6.49 4.67 -11.82
CA GLY A 148 -7.90 4.51 -11.49
C GLY A 148 -8.20 4.60 -10.00
N LEU A 149 -8.72 3.51 -9.42
CA LEU A 149 -9.10 3.47 -8.00
C LEU A 149 -7.90 3.20 -7.06
N LEU A 150 -6.69 2.98 -7.57
CA LEU A 150 -5.52 2.77 -6.73
C LEU A 150 -5.08 4.06 -6.02
N ARG A 151 -5.17 5.20 -6.72
CA ARG A 151 -4.79 6.50 -6.19
C ARG A 151 -5.73 7.59 -6.68
N GLY A 152 -6.78 7.83 -5.92
CA GLY A 152 -7.84 8.80 -6.21
C GLY A 152 -7.96 9.91 -5.17
N ARG A 153 -8.75 10.94 -5.50
CA ARG A 153 -9.07 12.07 -4.62
C ARG A 153 -10.26 11.80 -3.72
N GLU A 154 -11.15 10.94 -4.15
CA GLU A 154 -12.32 10.48 -3.41
C GLU A 154 -12.37 8.96 -3.47
N PHE A 155 -12.40 8.29 -2.31
CA PHE A 155 -12.34 6.84 -2.23
C PHE A 155 -13.02 6.32 -0.98
N MET A 156 -13.42 5.04 -1.00
CA MET A 156 -14.01 4.39 0.16
C MET A 156 -12.95 3.69 1.00
N MET A 157 -13.02 3.91 2.31
CA MET A 157 -12.14 3.31 3.30
C MET A 157 -12.95 2.72 4.45
N LYS A 158 -12.54 1.56 4.97
CA LYS A 158 -12.84 1.14 6.33
C LYS A 158 -11.73 1.67 7.23
N ASP A 159 -12.06 2.47 8.18
CA ASP A 159 -11.17 2.91 9.24
C ASP A 159 -11.70 2.48 10.60
N ALA A 160 -10.84 1.88 11.41
CA ALA A 160 -11.14 1.43 12.75
C ALA A 160 -10.13 2.00 13.74
N TYR A 161 -10.56 2.16 14.98
CA TYR A 161 -9.79 2.74 16.06
C TYR A 161 -10.02 1.94 17.32
N SER A 162 -8.94 1.46 17.96
CA SER A 162 -9.03 0.85 19.28
C SER A 162 -8.67 1.85 20.36
N PHE A 163 -9.29 1.68 21.51
CA PHE A 163 -9.07 2.46 22.72
C PHE A 163 -8.83 1.47 23.86
N ASP A 164 -7.66 1.57 24.46
CA ASP A 164 -7.15 0.60 25.42
C ASP A 164 -6.64 1.33 26.67
N ALA A 165 -6.64 0.64 27.81
CA ALA A 165 -6.19 1.22 29.07
C ALA A 165 -4.66 1.22 29.21
N ASP A 166 -3.98 0.31 28.56
CA ASP A 166 -2.54 0.13 28.63
C ASP A 166 -1.95 -0.42 27.32
N TRP A 167 -0.65 -0.53 27.26
CA TRP A 167 0.07 -1.02 26.09
C TRP A 167 -0.19 -2.50 25.79
N ASP A 168 -0.43 -3.32 26.83
CA ASP A 168 -0.77 -4.73 26.64
C ASP A 168 -2.14 -4.88 25.99
N GLY A 169 -3.11 -4.06 26.40
CA GLY A 169 -4.42 -3.94 25.76
C GLY A 169 -4.30 -3.51 24.30
N LEU A 170 -3.54 -2.45 24.02
CA LEU A 170 -3.27 -2.01 22.64
C LEU A 170 -2.60 -3.13 21.83
N HIS A 171 -1.65 -3.87 22.41
CA HIS A 171 -1.01 -4.97 21.71
C HIS A 171 -2.00 -6.08 21.35
N ALA A 172 -2.90 -6.43 22.28
CA ALA A 172 -3.95 -7.41 22.03
C ALA A 172 -4.96 -6.92 20.96
N SER A 173 -5.37 -5.65 21.00
CA SER A 173 -6.25 -5.04 20.00
C SER A 173 -5.59 -5.02 18.62
N TYR A 174 -4.32 -4.67 18.55
CA TYR A 174 -3.52 -4.69 17.33
C TYR A 174 -3.45 -6.09 16.72
N GLN A 175 -3.18 -7.13 17.52
CA GLN A 175 -3.09 -8.50 17.02
C GLN A 175 -4.43 -8.99 16.49
N ARG A 176 -5.55 -8.69 17.17
CA ARG A 176 -6.90 -9.00 16.67
C ARG A 176 -7.17 -8.37 15.30
N MET A 177 -6.76 -7.12 15.11
CA MET A 177 -6.92 -6.43 13.83
C MET A 177 -6.01 -7.00 12.75
N TYR A 178 -4.76 -7.31 13.08
CA TYR A 178 -3.82 -7.96 12.17
C TYR A 178 -4.38 -9.29 11.65
N ASP A 179 -4.91 -10.12 12.55
CA ASP A 179 -5.50 -11.41 12.18
C ASP A 179 -6.81 -11.25 11.37
N ALA A 180 -7.64 -10.27 11.71
CA ALA A 180 -8.85 -9.94 10.93
C ALA A 180 -8.48 -9.51 9.50
N TYR A 181 -7.45 -8.71 9.31
CA TYR A 181 -6.98 -8.29 7.98
C TYR A 181 -6.46 -9.47 7.15
N HIS A 182 -5.76 -10.40 7.78
CA HIS A 182 -5.37 -11.65 7.10
C HIS A 182 -6.59 -12.39 6.55
N ARG A 183 -7.65 -12.53 7.33
CA ARG A 183 -8.89 -13.19 6.88
C ARG A 183 -9.59 -12.39 5.79
N ILE A 184 -9.74 -11.07 5.95
CA ILE A 184 -10.38 -10.19 4.95
C ILE A 184 -9.68 -10.32 3.60
N PHE A 185 -8.36 -10.14 3.53
CA PHE A 185 -7.65 -10.15 2.25
C PHE A 185 -7.57 -11.55 1.64
N SER A 186 -7.51 -12.60 2.46
CA SER A 186 -7.59 -13.99 1.99
C SER A 186 -8.95 -14.31 1.37
N ARG A 187 -10.06 -13.89 1.99
CA ARG A 187 -11.42 -14.02 1.46
C ARG A 187 -11.61 -13.21 0.18
N CYS A 188 -10.97 -12.04 0.09
CA CYS A 188 -10.93 -11.25 -1.14
C CYS A 188 -10.08 -11.90 -2.26
N GLY A 189 -9.39 -13.01 -1.97
CA GLY A 189 -8.54 -13.73 -2.92
C GLY A 189 -7.23 -13.03 -3.25
N LEU A 190 -6.78 -12.07 -2.45
CA LEU A 190 -5.54 -11.35 -2.70
C LEU A 190 -4.31 -12.21 -2.37
N HIS A 191 -3.31 -12.12 -3.22
CA HIS A 191 -1.94 -12.51 -2.92
C HIS A 191 -1.24 -11.32 -2.27
N PHE A 192 -1.08 -11.38 -0.96
CA PHE A 192 -0.58 -10.25 -0.18
C PHE A 192 0.52 -10.66 0.80
N ARG A 193 1.25 -9.67 1.29
CA ARG A 193 2.25 -9.82 2.33
C ARG A 193 2.12 -8.67 3.33
N PRO A 194 2.00 -8.96 4.65
CA PRO A 194 2.23 -7.94 5.66
C PRO A 194 3.70 -7.57 5.69
N VAL A 195 3.99 -6.28 5.75
CA VAL A 195 5.35 -5.73 5.80
C VAL A 195 5.47 -4.76 6.95
N GLU A 196 6.62 -4.74 7.59
CA GLU A 196 6.95 -3.68 8.54
C GLU A 196 7.08 -2.35 7.79
N ALA A 197 6.47 -1.30 8.33
CA ALA A 197 6.42 0.02 7.71
C ALA A 197 6.71 1.14 8.72
N ASP A 198 6.97 2.33 8.21
CA ASP A 198 7.03 3.55 9.01
C ASP A 198 5.62 4.10 9.24
N ALA A 199 5.36 4.67 10.42
CA ALA A 199 4.04 5.22 10.76
C ALA A 199 3.74 6.57 10.09
N GLY A 200 4.72 7.21 9.45
CA GLY A 200 4.60 8.46 8.71
C GLY A 200 3.94 9.59 9.51
N THR A 201 3.14 10.39 8.82
CA THR A 201 2.44 11.56 9.42
C THR A 201 1.34 11.18 10.40
N ILE A 202 0.79 9.95 10.33
CA ILE A 202 -0.16 9.45 11.31
C ILE A 202 0.56 9.31 12.65
N GLY A 203 1.82 8.85 12.62
CA GLY A 203 2.68 8.73 13.78
C GLY A 203 2.25 7.59 14.69
N GLY A 204 3.01 7.39 15.76
CA GLY A 204 2.79 6.39 16.78
C GLY A 204 4.07 5.62 17.10
N GLU A 205 4.12 5.06 18.30
CA GLU A 205 5.23 4.23 18.77
C GLU A 205 4.80 2.76 18.87
N GLY A 206 5.68 1.83 18.58
CA GLY A 206 5.43 0.42 18.93
C GLY A 206 5.07 -0.54 17.81
N GLY A 207 5.33 -0.17 16.55
CA GLY A 207 5.22 -1.07 15.41
C GLY A 207 4.02 -0.78 14.51
N THR A 208 4.25 -0.93 13.23
CA THR A 208 3.31 -0.66 12.15
C THR A 208 3.47 -1.74 11.11
N HIS A 209 2.37 -2.28 10.60
CA HIS A 209 2.39 -3.14 9.43
C HIS A 209 1.46 -2.60 8.35
N GLU A 210 1.91 -2.74 7.12
CA GLU A 210 1.11 -2.54 5.92
C GLU A 210 0.84 -3.89 5.25
N PHE A 211 -0.36 -4.06 4.73
CA PHE A 211 -0.73 -5.22 3.94
C PHE A 211 -0.59 -4.88 2.46
N MET A 212 0.39 -5.50 1.81
CA MET A 212 0.78 -5.19 0.45
C MET A 212 0.28 -6.28 -0.50
N ALA A 213 -0.65 -5.96 -1.39
CA ALA A 213 -1.00 -6.84 -2.50
C ALA A 213 0.13 -6.83 -3.53
N LEU A 214 0.68 -8.02 -3.84
CA LEU A 214 1.83 -8.15 -4.74
C LEU A 214 1.41 -7.88 -6.18
N ALA A 215 1.95 -6.84 -6.80
CA ALA A 215 1.66 -6.46 -8.18
C ALA A 215 2.78 -5.58 -8.76
N ASP A 216 3.16 -5.81 -10.01
CA ASP A 216 4.25 -5.06 -10.67
C ASP A 216 3.99 -3.55 -10.78
N ILE A 217 2.70 -3.17 -10.84
CA ILE A 217 2.28 -1.77 -10.87
C ILE A 217 2.31 -1.11 -9.48
N GLY A 218 2.54 -1.87 -8.42
CA GLY A 218 2.62 -1.33 -7.07
C GLY A 218 3.58 -0.14 -6.99
N GLU A 219 3.26 0.86 -6.18
CA GLU A 219 4.10 2.04 -5.99
C GLU A 219 5.23 1.77 -5.01
N ASP A 220 5.01 0.88 -4.04
CA ASP A 220 5.96 0.61 -2.96
C ASP A 220 6.88 -0.57 -3.29
N THR A 221 8.12 -0.44 -2.89
CA THR A 221 9.10 -1.52 -2.97
C THR A 221 9.17 -2.27 -1.66
N ILE A 222 9.00 -3.58 -1.73
CA ILE A 222 9.02 -4.49 -0.59
C ILE A 222 10.32 -5.28 -0.61
N ALA A 223 11.08 -5.19 0.47
CA ALA A 223 12.21 -6.07 0.75
C ALA A 223 11.73 -7.28 1.54
N ALA A 224 11.89 -8.48 1.02
CA ALA A 224 11.41 -9.70 1.64
C ALA A 224 12.49 -10.78 1.66
N CYS A 225 12.59 -11.52 2.77
CA CYS A 225 13.50 -12.64 2.90
C CYS A 225 13.02 -13.84 2.06
N ASP A 226 13.95 -14.55 1.44
CA ASP A 226 13.67 -15.77 0.68
C ASP A 226 13.60 -17.05 1.55
N ARG A 227 13.89 -16.95 2.85
CA ARG A 227 13.95 -18.08 3.79
C ARG A 227 13.03 -17.98 4.99
N CYS A 228 12.77 -16.78 5.51
CA CYS A 228 11.89 -16.56 6.65
C CYS A 228 10.75 -15.60 6.30
N GLN A 229 9.93 -15.25 7.29
CA GLN A 229 8.76 -14.39 7.08
C GLN A 229 9.10 -12.88 7.11
N TYR A 230 10.36 -12.49 7.32
CA TYR A 230 10.73 -11.09 7.30
C TYR A 230 10.33 -10.41 5.99
N ALA A 231 9.61 -9.30 6.12
CA ALA A 231 9.33 -8.39 5.03
C ALA A 231 9.12 -6.98 5.60
N ALA A 232 9.63 -5.99 4.88
CA ALA A 232 9.48 -4.58 5.22
C ALA A 232 9.36 -3.75 3.94
N ASN A 233 8.70 -2.60 4.00
CA ASN A 233 8.81 -1.63 2.92
C ASN A 233 10.25 -1.08 2.87
N LEU A 234 10.65 -0.55 1.71
CA LEU A 234 12.05 -0.12 1.50
C LEU A 234 12.47 0.96 2.49
N GLU A 235 11.54 1.79 2.93
CA GLU A 235 11.78 2.88 3.88
C GLU A 235 12.27 2.37 5.24
N LYS A 236 11.83 1.18 5.66
CA LYS A 236 12.17 0.57 6.95
C LYS A 236 13.05 -0.68 6.83
N ALA A 237 13.16 -1.26 5.66
CA ALA A 237 13.86 -2.53 5.45
C ALA A 237 15.31 -2.50 5.94
N GLY A 238 15.60 -3.26 6.99
CA GLY A 238 16.96 -3.50 7.48
C GLY A 238 17.69 -4.55 6.64
N TYR A 239 18.99 -4.68 6.89
CA TYR A 239 19.82 -5.74 6.33
C TYR A 239 20.74 -6.29 7.41
N ARG A 240 21.29 -7.49 7.20
CA ARG A 240 22.24 -8.09 8.15
C ARG A 240 23.51 -7.25 8.17
N ILE A 241 23.82 -6.73 9.36
CA ILE A 241 25.05 -5.99 9.58
C ILE A 241 26.24 -6.96 9.41
N PRO A 242 27.28 -6.62 8.63
CA PRO A 242 28.46 -7.45 8.48
C PRO A 242 29.11 -7.74 9.84
N GLU A 243 29.45 -9.01 10.09
CA GLU A 243 30.19 -9.40 11.28
C GLU A 243 31.64 -8.94 11.15
N GLY A 244 32.19 -8.37 12.22
CA GLY A 244 33.57 -7.93 12.30
C GLY A 244 33.72 -6.66 13.15
N ASP A 245 34.95 -6.33 13.48
CA ASP A 245 35.27 -5.09 14.21
C ASP A 245 35.20 -3.90 13.21
N ILE A 246 33.99 -3.39 13.02
CA ILE A 246 33.68 -2.25 12.14
C ILE A 246 34.36 -0.96 12.64
N ARG A 247 34.84 -0.95 13.90
CA ARG A 247 35.53 0.17 14.54
C ARG A 247 37.03 -0.06 14.68
N SER A 248 37.58 -1.13 14.09
CA SER A 248 39.01 -1.38 14.25
C SER A 248 39.82 -0.26 13.58
N THR A 249 40.24 0.68 14.39
CA THR A 249 41.32 1.59 14.10
C THR A 249 42.63 0.75 14.12
N GLY A 250 42.86 0.02 13.01
CA GLY A 250 44.18 -0.60 12.81
C GLY A 250 45.24 0.48 12.81
N ASP A 251 46.47 0.10 13.21
CA ASP A 251 47.60 0.99 13.18
C ASP A 251 47.66 1.69 11.79
N SER A 252 47.51 3.02 11.75
CA SER A 252 47.50 3.80 10.53
C SER A 252 48.74 3.57 9.68
N ALA A 253 49.86 3.24 10.31
CA ALA A 253 51.14 2.94 9.63
C ALA A 253 51.10 1.64 8.79
N ALA A 254 50.11 0.79 8.96
CA ALA A 254 49.96 -0.46 8.21
C ALA A 254 49.22 -0.26 6.85
N TYR A 255 48.68 0.93 6.58
CA TYR A 255 47.89 1.20 5.37
C TYR A 255 48.54 2.26 4.48
N PRO A 256 48.40 2.15 3.13
CA PRO A 256 48.92 3.18 2.22
C PRO A 256 48.20 4.50 2.46
N GLU A 257 48.95 5.59 2.43
CA GLU A 257 48.43 6.94 2.52
C GLU A 257 47.43 7.24 1.39
N PRO A 258 46.37 8.02 1.65
CA PRO A 258 45.48 8.48 0.60
C PRO A 258 46.22 9.28 -0.46
N ALA A 259 45.99 8.96 -1.73
CA ALA A 259 46.59 9.67 -2.86
C ALA A 259 45.52 10.32 -3.73
N LYS A 260 45.67 11.60 -4.04
CA LYS A 260 44.76 12.32 -4.92
C LYS A 260 44.94 11.88 -6.37
N ILE A 261 43.83 11.70 -7.06
CA ILE A 261 43.75 11.43 -8.50
C ILE A 261 42.90 12.49 -9.16
N HIS A 262 43.36 12.97 -10.31
CA HIS A 262 42.67 13.97 -11.12
C HIS A 262 41.57 13.30 -11.94
N THR A 263 40.33 13.74 -11.78
CA THR A 263 39.11 13.17 -12.40
C THR A 263 38.22 14.30 -12.89
N PRO A 264 38.64 15.02 -13.96
CA PRO A 264 37.98 16.25 -14.41
C PRO A 264 36.55 15.95 -14.89
N ASN A 265 35.58 16.71 -14.38
CA ASN A 265 34.16 16.63 -14.69
C ASN A 265 33.48 15.28 -14.32
N VAL A 266 34.13 14.40 -13.54
CA VAL A 266 33.59 13.11 -13.10
C VAL A 266 32.89 13.31 -11.77
N ARG A 267 31.56 13.45 -11.77
CA ARG A 267 30.76 13.80 -10.59
C ARG A 267 29.91 12.65 -10.06
N LYS A 268 29.59 11.68 -10.92
CA LYS A 268 28.74 10.55 -10.58
C LYS A 268 29.56 9.28 -10.39
N ILE A 269 29.04 8.36 -9.57
CA ILE A 269 29.70 7.06 -9.35
C ILE A 269 29.89 6.28 -10.65
N ASP A 270 28.88 6.25 -11.54
CA ASP A 270 28.98 5.52 -12.82
C ASP A 270 30.08 6.11 -13.72
N GLU A 271 30.24 7.44 -13.74
CA GLU A 271 31.31 8.11 -14.46
C GLU A 271 32.67 7.76 -13.87
N LEU A 272 32.74 7.68 -12.53
CA LEU A 272 33.96 7.32 -11.81
C LEU A 272 34.34 5.85 -12.04
N VAL A 273 33.36 4.94 -12.10
CA VAL A 273 33.54 3.53 -12.51
C VAL A 273 34.17 3.44 -13.89
N GLN A 274 33.66 4.21 -14.85
CA GLN A 274 34.16 4.21 -16.23
C GLN A 274 35.57 4.85 -16.33
N ALA A 275 35.80 5.95 -15.61
CA ALA A 275 37.07 6.65 -15.66
C ALA A 275 38.24 5.89 -15.01
N LEU A 276 37.98 5.17 -13.94
CA LEU A 276 39.00 4.50 -13.13
C LEU A 276 39.05 2.97 -13.27
N GLY A 277 38.06 2.37 -13.94
CA GLY A 277 37.94 0.89 -14.07
C GLY A 277 37.71 0.15 -12.74
N ALA A 278 37.24 0.87 -11.70
CA ALA A 278 36.98 0.31 -10.39
C ALA A 278 35.45 0.15 -10.20
N SER A 279 35.02 -0.91 -9.52
CA SER A 279 33.59 -1.15 -9.27
C SER A 279 33.03 -0.19 -8.21
N ALA A 280 31.72 0.10 -8.29
CA ALA A 280 31.04 1.04 -7.40
C ALA A 280 31.08 0.61 -5.91
N ASP A 281 31.16 -0.71 -5.63
CA ASP A 281 31.31 -1.25 -4.28
C ASP A 281 32.69 -0.96 -3.64
N LYS A 282 33.67 -0.44 -4.42
CA LYS A 282 34.98 0.05 -3.96
C LYS A 282 35.03 1.56 -3.83
N MET A 283 33.90 2.22 -3.81
CA MET A 283 33.77 3.68 -3.73
C MET A 283 32.91 4.07 -2.54
N LEU A 284 33.15 5.28 -2.01
CA LEU A 284 32.28 5.92 -1.02
C LEU A 284 31.58 7.12 -1.65
N LYS A 285 30.30 7.23 -1.41
CA LYS A 285 29.45 8.37 -1.74
C LYS A 285 29.22 9.18 -0.47
N THR A 286 29.66 10.43 -0.45
CA THR A 286 29.44 11.36 0.67
C THR A 286 28.35 12.35 0.28
N LEU A 287 27.28 12.39 1.06
CA LEU A 287 26.16 13.32 0.91
C LEU A 287 26.07 14.21 2.15
N LEU A 288 25.78 15.49 1.96
CA LEU A 288 25.58 16.43 3.06
C LEU A 288 24.09 16.68 3.25
N PHE A 289 23.64 16.62 4.49
CA PHE A 289 22.27 16.90 4.89
C PHE A 289 22.23 17.98 5.97
N LEU A 290 21.09 18.66 6.07
CA LEU A 290 20.74 19.55 7.16
C LEU A 290 19.70 18.84 8.04
N ALA A 291 20.10 18.41 9.22
CA ALA A 291 19.22 17.85 10.24
C ALA A 291 18.81 18.97 11.21
N ASP A 292 17.56 19.40 11.18
CA ASP A 292 17.06 20.57 11.93
C ASP A 292 17.97 21.80 11.75
N GLY A 293 18.42 22.03 10.52
CA GLY A 293 19.30 23.13 10.13
C GLY A 293 20.77 22.91 10.49
N LYS A 294 21.17 21.79 11.08
CA LYS A 294 22.57 21.48 11.42
C LYS A 294 23.18 20.57 10.34
N PRO A 295 24.35 20.87 9.82
CA PRO A 295 24.96 20.08 8.76
C PRO A 295 25.53 18.75 9.31
N VAL A 296 25.31 17.68 8.55
CA VAL A 296 25.85 16.33 8.80
C VAL A 296 26.31 15.72 7.47
N ALA A 297 27.40 14.96 7.50
CA ALA A 297 27.87 14.19 6.34
C ALA A 297 27.43 12.73 6.50
N VAL A 298 26.80 12.18 5.46
CA VAL A 298 26.35 10.80 5.42
C VAL A 298 27.12 10.06 4.35
N ILE A 299 27.70 8.92 4.72
CA ILE A 299 28.57 8.15 3.83
C ILE A 299 27.99 6.75 3.66
N VAL A 300 27.75 6.41 2.41
CA VAL A 300 27.33 5.07 1.98
C VAL A 300 28.30 4.53 0.93
N ARG A 301 28.25 3.24 0.67
CA ARG A 301 28.97 2.62 -0.44
C ARG A 301 28.47 3.17 -1.79
N GLY A 302 29.32 3.25 -2.78
CA GLY A 302 29.01 3.92 -4.06
C GLY A 302 27.81 3.35 -4.80
N ASP A 303 27.54 2.05 -4.67
CA ASP A 303 26.38 1.36 -5.25
C ASP A 303 25.11 1.42 -4.39
N HIS A 304 25.14 2.11 -3.24
CA HIS A 304 24.01 2.25 -2.34
C HIS A 304 23.41 3.66 -2.36
N GLU A 305 22.12 3.75 -1.98
CA GLU A 305 21.40 5.02 -1.81
C GLU A 305 21.08 5.26 -0.34
N VAL A 306 21.19 6.52 0.09
CA VAL A 306 20.81 6.92 1.46
C VAL A 306 19.30 6.76 1.62
N ASN A 307 18.91 6.26 2.77
CA ASN A 307 17.51 6.21 3.21
C ASN A 307 17.27 7.37 4.19
N GLU A 308 16.59 8.40 3.71
CA GLU A 308 16.38 9.63 4.49
C GLU A 308 15.52 9.39 5.73
N ILE A 309 14.56 8.44 5.69
CA ILE A 309 13.70 8.10 6.82
C ILE A 309 14.51 7.44 7.93
N LYS A 310 15.34 6.45 7.59
CA LYS A 310 16.24 5.83 8.57
C LYS A 310 17.25 6.83 9.14
N LEU A 311 17.77 7.70 8.29
CA LEU A 311 18.71 8.75 8.69
C LEU A 311 18.07 9.74 9.65
N ALA A 312 16.87 10.24 9.34
CA ALA A 312 16.12 11.12 10.22
C ALA A 312 15.83 10.46 11.58
N GLY A 313 15.41 9.17 11.56
CA GLY A 313 15.18 8.41 12.78
C GLY A 313 16.45 8.21 13.62
N LEU A 314 17.59 7.90 12.99
CA LEU A 314 18.89 7.76 13.67
C LEU A 314 19.33 9.05 14.34
N LEU A 315 19.10 10.19 13.68
CA LEU A 315 19.47 11.52 14.15
C LEU A 315 18.42 12.14 15.10
N GLN A 316 17.24 11.53 15.22
CA GLN A 316 16.08 12.08 15.92
C GLN A 316 15.72 13.50 15.41
N ALA A 317 15.82 13.70 14.09
CA ALA A 317 15.59 14.97 13.46
C ALA A 317 14.13 15.09 13.01
N ASP A 318 13.49 16.23 13.33
CA ASP A 318 12.13 16.55 12.86
C ASP A 318 12.12 16.93 11.38
N LYS A 319 13.22 17.52 10.90
CA LYS A 319 13.39 17.96 9.51
C LYS A 319 14.75 17.56 8.98
N LEU A 320 14.75 16.82 7.87
CA LEU A 320 15.97 16.44 7.16
C LEU A 320 15.89 16.94 5.71
N GLU A 321 16.90 17.65 5.26
CA GLU A 321 16.97 18.20 3.90
C GLU A 321 18.36 17.95 3.30
N LEU A 322 18.41 17.54 2.03
CA LEU A 322 19.68 17.44 1.31
C LEU A 322 20.25 18.85 1.15
N ALA A 323 21.54 19.03 1.49
CA ALA A 323 22.21 20.31 1.34
C ALA A 323 22.26 20.74 -0.13
N ASP A 324 21.98 22.01 -0.37
CA ASP A 324 22.09 22.61 -1.69
C ASP A 324 23.56 22.80 -2.12
N GLN A 325 23.75 23.31 -3.31
CA GLN A 325 25.10 23.52 -3.88
C GLN A 325 25.93 24.50 -3.06
N GLU A 326 25.35 25.63 -2.64
CA GLU A 326 26.02 26.67 -1.89
C GLU A 326 26.49 26.18 -0.53
N THR A 327 25.61 25.49 0.18
CA THR A 327 25.90 24.83 1.48
C THR A 327 27.00 23.78 1.31
N THR A 328 26.89 22.92 0.28
CA THR A 328 27.89 21.89 0.01
C THR A 328 29.28 22.50 -0.27
N GLU A 329 29.37 23.52 -1.13
CA GLU A 329 30.61 24.20 -1.45
C GLU A 329 31.19 24.90 -0.22
N SER A 330 30.36 25.51 0.61
CA SER A 330 30.82 26.18 1.84
C SER A 330 31.42 25.22 2.86
N LEU A 331 30.87 24.02 2.96
CA LEU A 331 31.30 23.00 3.93
C LEU A 331 32.50 22.16 3.46
N THR A 332 32.64 21.96 2.14
CA THR A 332 33.64 21.06 1.57
C THR A 332 34.75 21.80 0.84
N GLY A 333 34.47 23.00 0.35
CA GLY A 333 35.34 23.74 -0.60
C GLY A 333 35.29 23.24 -2.04
N ALA A 334 34.37 22.30 -2.38
CA ALA A 334 34.29 21.67 -3.67
C ALA A 334 32.85 21.63 -4.22
N ALA A 335 32.72 21.60 -5.53
CA ALA A 335 31.44 21.42 -6.22
C ALA A 335 30.81 20.06 -5.86
N ILE A 336 29.44 19.96 -5.95
CA ILE A 336 28.69 18.72 -5.77
C ILE A 336 29.31 17.64 -6.70
N GLY A 337 29.47 16.43 -6.10
CA GLY A 337 30.09 15.27 -6.76
C GLY A 337 31.52 15.00 -6.31
N PHE A 338 32.19 15.97 -5.65
CA PHE A 338 33.56 15.83 -5.16
C PHE A 338 33.65 15.86 -3.63
N ALA A 339 32.53 15.91 -2.94
CA ALA A 339 32.48 15.82 -1.49
C ALA A 339 33.04 14.46 -1.01
N GLY A 340 33.87 14.49 0.03
CA GLY A 340 34.52 13.32 0.60
C GLY A 340 34.70 13.43 2.11
N PRO A 341 35.02 12.32 2.81
CA PRO A 341 35.04 12.28 4.27
C PRO A 341 36.26 12.94 4.91
N ILE A 342 37.39 13.03 4.18
CA ILE A 342 38.66 13.52 4.75
C ILE A 342 38.62 15.04 4.88
N GLY A 343 38.86 15.54 6.08
CA GLY A 343 38.96 16.97 6.36
C GLY A 343 37.63 17.69 6.55
N LEU A 344 36.51 16.96 6.70
CA LEU A 344 35.23 17.56 7.08
C LEU A 344 35.23 17.98 8.55
N SER A 345 34.63 19.14 8.82
CA SER A 345 34.42 19.66 10.19
C SER A 345 33.01 19.39 10.74
N VAL A 346 32.17 18.65 10.01
CA VAL A 346 30.82 18.29 10.41
C VAL A 346 30.74 16.84 10.89
N PRO A 347 29.76 16.46 11.71
CA PRO A 347 29.56 15.07 12.12
C PRO A 347 29.46 14.13 10.92
N VAL A 348 30.18 13.01 10.99
CA VAL A 348 30.23 11.99 9.93
C VAL A 348 29.44 10.75 10.36
N ILE A 349 28.40 10.45 9.61
CA ILE A 349 27.58 9.24 9.80
C ILE A 349 27.96 8.26 8.69
N LEU A 350 28.39 7.07 9.09
CA LEU A 350 28.82 6.03 8.17
C LEU A 350 27.88 4.82 8.22
N ASP A 351 27.44 4.37 7.05
CA ASP A 351 26.66 3.13 6.95
C ASP A 351 27.50 1.90 7.32
N TYR A 352 26.90 0.93 8.01
CA TYR A 352 27.61 -0.30 8.41
C TYR A 352 28.25 -1.03 7.24
N SER A 353 27.60 -1.08 6.06
CA SER A 353 28.17 -1.74 4.89
C SER A 353 29.34 -0.97 4.29
N ALA A 354 29.38 0.34 4.44
CA ALA A 354 30.50 1.17 4.04
C ALA A 354 31.68 1.09 5.03
N ALA A 355 31.40 0.89 6.31
CA ALA A 355 32.43 0.70 7.33
C ALA A 355 33.19 -0.63 7.19
N ALA A 356 32.54 -1.66 6.64
CA ALA A 356 33.12 -2.99 6.44
C ALA A 356 34.07 -3.10 5.22
N ILE A 357 34.21 -2.02 4.43
CA ILE A 357 35.06 -2.04 3.24
C ILE A 357 36.50 -1.69 3.59
N GLY A 358 37.44 -2.27 2.87
CA GLY A 358 38.88 -1.95 3.04
C GLY A 358 39.26 -0.60 2.41
N SER A 359 40.28 -0.60 1.55
CA SER A 359 40.73 0.61 0.83
C SER A 359 39.76 0.96 -0.31
N VAL A 360 39.33 2.21 -0.38
CA VAL A 360 38.29 2.70 -1.30
C VAL A 360 38.67 4.01 -1.96
N ILE A 361 37.87 4.41 -2.96
CA ILE A 361 37.89 5.70 -3.62
C ILE A 361 36.81 6.58 -3.00
N ALA A 362 37.12 7.86 -2.75
CA ALA A 362 36.18 8.83 -2.20
C ALA A 362 36.43 10.22 -2.78
N GLY A 363 35.46 11.14 -2.68
CA GLY A 363 35.65 12.55 -3.03
C GLY A 363 36.80 13.16 -2.23
N ALA A 364 37.45 14.19 -2.81
CA ALA A 364 38.62 14.79 -2.21
C ALA A 364 38.41 16.19 -1.61
N ASN A 365 37.15 16.67 -1.55
CA ASN A 365 36.81 18.05 -1.17
C ASN A 365 37.59 19.07 -1.98
N VAL A 366 37.92 18.72 -3.21
CA VAL A 366 38.56 19.57 -4.22
C VAL A 366 37.88 19.24 -5.55
N THR A 367 37.38 20.23 -6.23
CA THR A 367 36.75 20.06 -7.55
C THR A 367 37.69 19.36 -8.52
N ASP A 368 37.18 18.37 -9.26
CA ASP A 368 37.92 17.54 -10.22
C ASP A 368 38.94 16.57 -9.59
N TYR A 369 38.85 16.28 -8.28
CA TYR A 369 39.73 15.34 -7.64
C TYR A 369 38.98 14.34 -6.75
N HIS A 370 39.51 13.10 -6.74
CA HIS A 370 39.15 12.05 -5.79
C HIS A 370 40.38 11.53 -5.05
N TRP A 371 40.12 10.92 -3.88
CA TRP A 371 41.13 10.16 -3.15
C TRP A 371 41.03 8.67 -3.51
N LYS A 372 42.16 7.99 -3.68
CA LYS A 372 42.29 6.55 -3.60
C LYS A 372 42.94 6.14 -2.28
N ASN A 373 42.82 4.88 -1.90
CA ASN A 373 43.36 4.32 -0.68
C ASN A 373 42.74 4.91 0.60
N VAL A 374 41.52 5.43 0.53
CA VAL A 374 40.80 5.89 1.72
C VAL A 374 40.31 4.69 2.53
N ARG A 375 40.50 4.72 3.85
CA ARG A 375 40.01 3.69 4.76
C ARG A 375 39.16 4.34 5.86
N PRO A 376 37.89 3.89 6.04
CA PRO A 376 37.04 4.35 7.13
C PRO A 376 37.67 4.10 8.50
N GLY A 377 37.55 5.08 9.42
CA GLY A 377 38.08 4.99 10.78
C GLY A 377 39.62 5.13 10.91
N VAL A 378 40.32 5.20 9.76
CA VAL A 378 41.79 5.44 9.72
C VAL A 378 42.12 6.84 9.19
N HIS A 379 41.55 7.20 8.03
CA HIS A 379 41.86 8.45 7.35
C HIS A 379 40.81 9.55 7.59
N PHE A 380 39.73 9.23 8.28
CA PHE A 380 38.73 10.19 8.74
C PHE A 380 38.02 9.67 10.00
N GLU A 381 37.54 10.57 10.82
CA GLU A 381 36.82 10.26 12.05
C GLU A 381 35.36 9.92 11.73
N ILE A 382 34.83 8.90 12.42
CA ILE A 382 33.43 8.47 12.33
C ILE A 382 32.73 8.90 13.59
N THR A 383 31.75 9.82 13.49
CA THR A 383 30.96 10.27 14.62
C THR A 383 29.94 9.22 15.02
N MET A 384 29.26 8.60 14.03
CA MET A 384 28.21 7.61 14.26
C MET A 384 28.19 6.54 13.17
N LEU A 385 27.93 5.29 13.58
CA LEU A 385 27.63 4.17 12.67
C LEU A 385 26.15 3.87 12.72
N GLY A 386 25.53 3.57 11.55
CA GLY A 386 24.12 3.22 11.49
C GLY A 386 23.72 2.50 10.21
N ASP A 387 22.53 1.91 10.20
CA ASP A 387 21.83 1.49 9.00
C ASP A 387 21.11 2.71 8.41
N VAL A 388 21.74 3.36 7.44
CA VAL A 388 21.26 4.62 6.82
C VAL A 388 21.08 4.52 5.32
N ARG A 389 21.08 3.32 4.76
CA ARG A 389 20.88 3.07 3.34
C ARG A 389 19.61 2.28 3.04
N ASN A 390 19.16 2.34 1.82
CA ASN A 390 18.16 1.40 1.33
C ASN A 390 18.73 -0.02 1.31
N ALA A 391 17.91 -0.98 1.72
CA ALA A 391 18.22 -2.39 1.54
C ALA A 391 18.29 -2.73 0.04
N ALA A 392 19.16 -3.64 -0.35
CA ALA A 392 19.39 -4.03 -1.74
C ALA A 392 19.12 -5.53 -1.99
N ILE A 393 18.89 -5.88 -3.25
CA ILE A 393 18.74 -7.28 -3.67
C ILE A 393 20.02 -8.05 -3.29
N GLY A 394 19.84 -9.18 -2.62
CA GLY A 394 20.95 -10.06 -2.21
C GLY A 394 21.58 -9.71 -0.87
N ASP A 395 21.17 -8.62 -0.21
CA ASP A 395 21.54 -8.34 1.18
C ASP A 395 21.13 -9.51 2.10
N GLY A 396 21.90 -9.74 3.14
CA GLY A 396 21.55 -10.70 4.17
C GLY A 396 20.30 -10.28 4.93
N CYS A 397 19.42 -11.24 5.23
CA CYS A 397 18.23 -10.98 6.04
C CYS A 397 18.61 -10.52 7.44
N PRO A 398 17.98 -9.48 8.03
CA PRO A 398 18.28 -9.07 9.40
C PRO A 398 17.79 -10.08 10.44
N ASN A 399 16.79 -10.92 10.12
CA ASN A 399 16.13 -11.80 11.08
C ASN A 399 16.60 -13.26 11.03
N CYS A 400 17.28 -13.71 9.97
CA CYS A 400 17.76 -15.09 9.89
C CYS A 400 19.16 -15.18 9.24
N ALA A 401 19.92 -16.23 9.61
CA ALA A 401 21.34 -16.34 9.25
C ALA A 401 21.60 -16.63 7.76
N GLU A 402 20.69 -17.30 7.07
CA GLU A 402 20.92 -17.80 5.70
C GLU A 402 20.14 -17.02 4.61
N GLY A 403 19.08 -16.33 5.00
CA GLY A 403 18.18 -15.66 4.06
C GLY A 403 18.83 -14.46 3.39
N LYS A 404 18.38 -14.21 2.14
CA LYS A 404 18.72 -13.03 1.36
C LYS A 404 17.47 -12.24 0.99
N LEU A 405 17.63 -10.94 0.87
CA LEU A 405 16.55 -10.05 0.50
C LEU A 405 16.28 -10.11 -1.00
N ARG A 406 14.99 -10.20 -1.34
CA ARG A 406 14.45 -10.03 -2.69
C ARG A 406 13.55 -8.80 -2.69
N MET A 407 13.51 -8.10 -3.82
CA MET A 407 12.63 -6.94 -3.99
C MET A 407 11.42 -7.32 -4.84
N SER A 408 10.26 -6.88 -4.43
CA SER A 408 9.01 -6.96 -5.18
C SER A 408 8.27 -5.62 -5.08
N ARG A 409 7.28 -5.43 -5.94
CA ARG A 409 6.42 -4.26 -5.84
C ARG A 409 5.07 -4.65 -5.24
N GLY A 410 4.46 -3.70 -4.52
CA GLY A 410 3.19 -3.91 -3.85
C GLY A 410 2.28 -2.70 -3.88
N ILE A 411 0.98 -3.00 -3.79
CA ILE A 411 -0.10 -2.04 -3.59
C ILE A 411 -0.51 -2.12 -2.12
N GLU A 412 -0.35 -1.06 -1.36
CA GLU A 412 -0.83 -0.98 0.02
C GLU A 412 -2.37 -1.04 0.03
N VAL A 413 -2.94 -2.13 0.52
CA VAL A 413 -4.40 -2.34 0.59
C VAL A 413 -4.98 -2.11 1.98
N GLY A 414 -4.15 -2.14 3.00
CA GLY A 414 -4.53 -1.86 4.38
C GLY A 414 -3.33 -1.68 5.29
N GLN A 415 -3.58 -1.09 6.46
CA GLN A 415 -2.55 -0.75 7.43
C GLN A 415 -3.05 -0.91 8.85
N VAL A 416 -2.17 -1.29 9.76
CA VAL A 416 -2.43 -1.45 11.19
C VAL A 416 -1.35 -0.70 11.98
N PHE A 417 -1.76 0.30 12.77
CA PHE A 417 -0.86 1.22 13.47
C PHE A 417 -1.16 1.25 14.96
N LYS A 418 -0.12 1.32 15.78
CA LYS A 418 -0.19 1.67 17.19
C LYS A 418 0.06 3.15 17.32
N LEU A 419 -0.96 3.92 17.69
CA LEU A 419 -0.87 5.39 17.82
C LEU A 419 -0.34 5.84 19.19
N GLY A 420 -0.48 4.98 20.22
CA GLY A 420 -0.17 5.35 21.60
C GLY A 420 -1.09 6.45 22.13
N THR A 421 -0.53 7.45 22.77
CA THR A 421 -1.27 8.55 23.40
C THR A 421 -1.27 9.85 22.60
N LYS A 422 -0.68 9.83 21.39
CA LYS A 422 -0.49 11.04 20.55
C LYS A 422 -1.74 11.91 20.41
N TYR A 423 -2.88 11.30 20.11
CA TYR A 423 -4.15 12.03 19.92
C TYR A 423 -4.88 12.23 21.24
N SER A 424 -4.91 11.24 22.11
CA SER A 424 -5.60 11.32 23.38
C SER A 424 -5.01 12.38 24.31
N GLU A 425 -3.68 12.52 24.37
CA GLU A 425 -3.02 13.60 25.11
C GLU A 425 -3.32 14.98 24.50
N ALA A 426 -3.14 15.13 23.18
CA ALA A 426 -3.37 16.41 22.51
C ALA A 426 -4.82 16.89 22.63
N MET A 427 -5.78 15.96 22.63
CA MET A 427 -7.22 16.25 22.68
C MET A 427 -7.85 15.98 24.05
N GLN A 428 -7.06 15.62 25.07
CA GLN A 428 -7.51 15.35 26.44
C GLN A 428 -8.59 14.26 26.54
N ALA A 429 -8.44 13.18 25.77
CA ALA A 429 -9.30 12.02 25.84
C ALA A 429 -8.81 11.07 26.94
N ASN A 430 -9.31 11.29 28.17
CA ASN A 430 -8.89 10.63 29.38
C ASN A 430 -9.99 9.75 29.96
N TYR A 431 -9.60 8.75 30.75
CA TYR A 431 -10.48 7.89 31.53
C TYR A 431 -9.98 7.78 32.98
N LEU A 432 -10.85 7.40 33.91
CA LEU A 432 -10.47 7.11 35.29
C LEU A 432 -10.09 5.63 35.42
N ASP A 433 -8.90 5.35 35.92
CA ASP A 433 -8.43 4.00 36.23
C ASP A 433 -9.09 3.42 37.50
N ALA A 434 -8.75 2.17 37.87
CA ALA A 434 -9.31 1.52 39.05
C ALA A 434 -8.98 2.22 40.39
N ALA A 435 -7.93 3.03 40.42
CA ALA A 435 -7.54 3.83 41.58
C ALA A 435 -8.18 5.25 41.58
N GLY A 436 -8.98 5.58 40.55
CA GLY A 436 -9.59 6.90 40.37
C GLY A 436 -8.63 7.95 39.79
N SER A 437 -7.48 7.53 39.25
CA SER A 437 -6.53 8.43 38.61
C SER A 437 -6.89 8.62 37.13
N GLU A 438 -6.79 9.86 36.67
CA GLU A 438 -7.03 10.22 35.28
C GLU A 438 -5.83 9.83 34.41
N LYS A 439 -6.10 9.12 33.27
CA LYS A 439 -5.09 8.68 32.33
C LYS A 439 -5.57 8.85 30.89
N PRO A 440 -4.70 9.20 29.94
CA PRO A 440 -5.05 9.20 28.53
C PRO A 440 -5.33 7.78 28.03
N VAL A 441 -6.32 7.62 27.15
CA VAL A 441 -6.57 6.34 26.48
C VAL A 441 -5.43 6.05 25.48
N ILE A 442 -5.07 4.79 25.35
CA ILE A 442 -4.05 4.36 24.38
C ILE A 442 -4.74 3.88 23.11
N MET A 443 -4.31 4.39 21.95
CA MET A 443 -5.04 4.26 20.70
C MET A 443 -4.30 3.41 19.67
N GLY A 444 -5.07 2.67 18.86
CA GLY A 444 -4.65 2.07 17.61
C GLY A 444 -5.49 2.56 16.44
N CYS A 445 -4.95 2.52 15.22
CA CYS A 445 -5.65 2.89 13.98
C CYS A 445 -5.44 1.81 12.92
N TYR A 446 -6.51 1.47 12.20
CA TYR A 446 -6.55 0.31 11.31
C TYR A 446 -7.34 0.64 10.05
N GLY A 447 -6.68 0.85 8.91
CA GLY A 447 -7.29 1.28 7.65
C GLY A 447 -7.32 0.19 6.58
N ILE A 448 -8.40 0.13 5.78
CA ILE A 448 -8.50 -0.65 4.53
C ILE A 448 -9.05 0.24 3.44
N GLY A 449 -8.31 0.43 2.36
CA GLY A 449 -8.78 1.14 1.18
C GLY A 449 -9.68 0.25 0.32
N ILE A 450 -11.01 0.28 0.55
CA ILE A 450 -11.96 -0.66 -0.10
C ILE A 450 -11.94 -0.50 -1.62
N SER A 451 -11.92 0.74 -2.12
CA SER A 451 -11.79 1.02 -3.55
C SER A 451 -10.48 0.48 -4.13
N ARG A 452 -9.40 0.59 -3.35
CA ARG A 452 -8.06 0.10 -3.72
C ARG A 452 -8.01 -1.43 -3.70
N VAL A 453 -8.64 -2.09 -2.72
CA VAL A 453 -8.80 -3.55 -2.69
C VAL A 453 -9.50 -4.05 -3.95
N MET A 454 -10.62 -3.42 -4.35
CA MET A 454 -11.32 -3.76 -5.60
C MET A 454 -10.40 -3.70 -6.81
N SER A 455 -9.60 -2.64 -6.91
CA SER A 455 -8.63 -2.47 -8.01
C SER A 455 -7.51 -3.51 -7.95
N ALA A 456 -6.96 -3.77 -6.76
CA ALA A 456 -5.90 -4.76 -6.55
C ALA A 456 -6.36 -6.19 -6.90
N VAL A 457 -7.60 -6.54 -6.56
CA VAL A 457 -8.20 -7.83 -6.96
C VAL A 457 -8.24 -7.95 -8.49
N VAL A 458 -8.72 -6.92 -9.20
CA VAL A 458 -8.74 -6.94 -10.67
C VAL A 458 -7.34 -6.96 -11.27
N GLU A 459 -6.38 -6.28 -10.63
CA GLU A 459 -4.98 -6.29 -11.08
C GLU A 459 -4.32 -7.67 -10.96
N GLN A 460 -4.67 -8.46 -9.94
CA GLN A 460 -4.16 -9.82 -9.75
C GLN A 460 -4.97 -10.90 -10.48
N HIS A 461 -6.25 -10.66 -10.68
CA HIS A 461 -7.20 -11.66 -11.20
C HIS A 461 -7.80 -11.23 -12.54
N HIS A 462 -7.05 -11.41 -13.60
CA HIS A 462 -7.48 -11.16 -14.99
C HIS A 462 -6.78 -12.07 -15.98
N ASP A 463 -7.27 -12.04 -17.22
CA ASP A 463 -6.60 -12.56 -18.40
C ASP A 463 -6.88 -11.63 -19.60
N GLU A 464 -6.45 -12.03 -20.79
CA GLU A 464 -6.66 -11.26 -22.03
C GLU A 464 -8.14 -11.02 -22.35
N GLN A 465 -9.03 -11.89 -21.87
CA GLN A 465 -10.48 -11.82 -22.15
C GLN A 465 -11.20 -10.87 -21.18
N GLY A 466 -10.71 -10.72 -19.95
CA GLY A 466 -11.33 -9.87 -18.95
C GLY A 466 -11.02 -10.26 -17.51
N ILE A 467 -11.91 -9.90 -16.59
CA ILE A 467 -11.74 -10.12 -15.16
C ILE A 467 -11.99 -11.60 -14.80
N ARG A 468 -11.32 -12.08 -13.76
CA ARG A 468 -11.46 -13.42 -13.18
C ARG A 468 -11.73 -13.33 -11.68
N TRP A 469 -12.93 -12.90 -11.31
CA TRP A 469 -13.26 -12.67 -9.91
C TRP A 469 -13.03 -13.88 -9.01
N PRO A 470 -12.49 -13.70 -7.79
CA PRO A 470 -12.71 -14.60 -6.68
C PRO A 470 -14.22 -14.80 -6.46
N LEU A 471 -14.66 -16.02 -6.12
CA LEU A 471 -16.09 -16.37 -6.12
C LEU A 471 -16.94 -15.48 -5.21
N GLU A 472 -16.42 -15.10 -4.04
CA GLU A 472 -17.12 -14.24 -3.09
C GLU A 472 -17.34 -12.81 -3.62
N LEU A 473 -16.51 -12.34 -4.55
CA LEU A 473 -16.55 -10.98 -5.09
C LEU A 473 -17.23 -10.84 -6.44
N ALA A 474 -17.47 -11.95 -7.13
CA ALA A 474 -18.10 -11.90 -8.46
C ALA A 474 -19.45 -11.14 -8.42
N PRO A 475 -19.66 -10.13 -9.30
CA PRO A 475 -20.89 -9.32 -9.26
C PRO A 475 -22.16 -10.12 -9.52
N TYR A 476 -22.04 -11.19 -10.28
CA TYR A 476 -23.03 -12.24 -10.49
C TYR A 476 -22.31 -13.59 -10.49
N GLN A 477 -22.99 -14.62 -9.98
CA GLN A 477 -22.44 -15.98 -9.90
C GLN A 477 -22.63 -16.74 -11.20
N VAL A 478 -23.78 -16.54 -11.85
CA VAL A 478 -24.17 -17.24 -13.09
C VAL A 478 -24.67 -16.25 -14.13
N HIS A 479 -24.22 -16.42 -15.36
CA HIS A 479 -24.71 -15.70 -16.53
C HIS A 479 -25.45 -16.66 -17.47
N VAL A 480 -26.75 -16.55 -17.58
CA VAL A 480 -27.57 -17.32 -18.52
C VAL A 480 -27.67 -16.55 -19.83
N VAL A 481 -27.22 -17.16 -20.93
CA VAL A 481 -27.08 -16.50 -22.24
C VAL A 481 -27.83 -17.29 -23.31
N PRO A 482 -29.05 -16.91 -23.66
CA PRO A 482 -29.73 -17.40 -24.89
C PRO A 482 -28.98 -16.88 -26.11
N VAL A 483 -28.69 -17.78 -27.05
CA VAL A 483 -27.96 -17.46 -28.28
C VAL A 483 -28.79 -16.50 -29.14
N SER A 484 -30.11 -16.67 -29.17
CA SER A 484 -31.04 -15.78 -29.87
C SER A 484 -32.16 -15.33 -28.94
N ALA A 485 -32.28 -14.02 -28.74
CA ALA A 485 -33.41 -13.43 -28.02
C ALA A 485 -34.74 -13.45 -28.83
N LYS A 486 -34.67 -13.76 -30.13
CA LYS A 486 -35.84 -13.89 -31.01
C LYS A 486 -36.41 -15.31 -31.06
N ASP A 487 -35.65 -16.29 -30.53
CA ASP A 487 -36.08 -17.68 -30.44
C ASP A 487 -36.87 -17.87 -29.12
N GLY A 488 -38.18 -18.03 -29.24
CA GLY A 488 -39.06 -18.16 -28.08
C GLY A 488 -38.70 -19.35 -27.18
N LEU A 489 -38.33 -20.50 -27.79
CA LEU A 489 -37.96 -21.69 -27.04
C LEU A 489 -36.67 -21.48 -26.21
N GLN A 490 -35.63 -20.86 -26.81
CA GLN A 490 -34.41 -20.52 -26.11
C GLN A 490 -34.67 -19.54 -24.95
N MET A 491 -35.55 -18.55 -25.19
CA MET A 491 -35.91 -17.57 -24.16
C MET A 491 -36.73 -18.20 -23.02
N ASP A 492 -37.64 -19.13 -23.31
CA ASP A 492 -38.42 -19.83 -22.28
C ASP A 492 -37.54 -20.70 -21.40
N ILE A 493 -36.63 -21.48 -22.00
CA ILE A 493 -35.67 -22.32 -21.27
C ILE A 493 -34.70 -21.46 -20.45
N ALA A 494 -34.15 -20.38 -21.05
CA ALA A 494 -33.27 -19.44 -20.33
C ALA A 494 -34.00 -18.76 -19.16
N GLY A 495 -35.30 -18.40 -19.37
CA GLY A 495 -36.16 -17.82 -18.34
C GLY A 495 -36.42 -18.80 -17.17
N LYS A 496 -36.66 -20.07 -17.50
CA LYS A 496 -36.82 -21.14 -16.50
C LYS A 496 -35.52 -21.34 -15.68
N LEU A 497 -34.39 -21.54 -16.35
CA LEU A 497 -33.07 -21.66 -15.70
C LEU A 497 -32.74 -20.46 -14.81
N TYR A 498 -33.00 -19.26 -15.29
CA TYR A 498 -32.84 -18.03 -14.51
C TYR A 498 -33.72 -18.06 -13.24
N GLY A 499 -34.97 -18.49 -13.35
CA GLY A 499 -35.91 -18.60 -12.23
C GLY A 499 -35.45 -19.65 -11.21
N ASP A 500 -35.10 -20.84 -11.68
CA ASP A 500 -34.65 -21.97 -10.84
C ASP A 500 -33.36 -21.65 -10.08
N LEU A 501 -32.37 -21.11 -10.76
CA LEU A 501 -31.10 -20.67 -10.15
C LEU A 501 -31.33 -19.56 -9.12
N LYS A 502 -32.18 -18.57 -9.44
CA LYS A 502 -32.52 -17.49 -8.51
C LYS A 502 -33.26 -18.01 -7.27
N SER A 503 -34.20 -18.95 -7.45
CA SER A 503 -34.92 -19.60 -6.34
C SER A 503 -33.99 -20.45 -5.47
N ALA A 504 -32.90 -20.96 -6.04
CA ALA A 504 -31.85 -21.65 -5.32
C ALA A 504 -30.87 -20.70 -4.59
N GLY A 505 -31.09 -19.37 -4.63
CA GLY A 505 -30.30 -18.38 -3.91
C GLY A 505 -29.13 -17.77 -4.70
N PHE A 506 -28.94 -18.16 -5.96
CA PHE A 506 -27.82 -17.62 -6.75
C PHE A 506 -28.09 -16.23 -7.32
N GLU A 507 -27.03 -15.45 -7.46
CA GLU A 507 -27.04 -14.17 -8.13
C GLU A 507 -26.88 -14.35 -9.65
N VAL A 508 -27.99 -14.28 -10.37
CA VAL A 508 -28.05 -14.62 -11.80
C VAL A 508 -28.24 -13.38 -12.66
N LEU A 509 -27.45 -13.30 -13.74
CA LEU A 509 -27.62 -12.36 -14.85
C LEU A 509 -28.21 -13.14 -16.04
N LEU A 510 -29.28 -12.63 -16.66
CA LEU A 510 -29.87 -13.17 -17.88
C LEU A 510 -29.62 -12.17 -19.02
N ASP A 511 -28.91 -12.59 -20.07
CA ASP A 511 -28.67 -11.75 -21.25
C ASP A 511 -29.81 -11.89 -22.26
N ASP A 512 -30.88 -11.15 -22.02
CA ASP A 512 -32.07 -11.08 -22.86
C ASP A 512 -32.01 -9.99 -23.97
N ARG A 513 -30.82 -9.42 -24.23
CA ARG A 513 -30.60 -8.42 -25.29
C ARG A 513 -30.69 -9.06 -26.68
N ASP A 514 -31.19 -8.29 -27.66
CA ASP A 514 -31.12 -8.68 -29.07
C ASP A 514 -29.73 -8.33 -29.63
N GLU A 515 -28.71 -9.09 -29.19
CA GLU A 515 -27.33 -8.92 -29.58
C GLU A 515 -26.75 -10.22 -30.17
N ARG A 516 -25.67 -10.10 -30.98
CA ARG A 516 -25.00 -11.25 -31.56
C ARG A 516 -24.36 -12.11 -30.45
N PRO A 517 -24.38 -13.46 -30.56
CA PRO A 517 -23.82 -14.34 -29.55
C PRO A 517 -22.38 -14.01 -29.15
N GLY A 518 -21.54 -13.65 -30.15
CA GLY A 518 -20.15 -13.29 -29.90
C GLY A 518 -19.97 -12.01 -29.05
N VAL A 519 -20.93 -11.07 -29.10
CA VAL A 519 -20.95 -9.88 -28.23
C VAL A 519 -21.31 -10.31 -26.80
N LYS A 520 -22.38 -11.08 -26.64
CA LYS A 520 -22.83 -11.60 -25.35
C LYS A 520 -21.72 -12.39 -24.62
N PHE A 521 -21.00 -13.25 -25.36
CA PHE A 521 -19.90 -14.06 -24.81
C PHE A 521 -18.70 -13.21 -24.37
N LYS A 522 -18.31 -12.22 -25.21
CA LYS A 522 -17.24 -11.30 -24.88
C LYS A 522 -17.58 -10.43 -23.66
N ASP A 523 -18.82 -9.95 -23.57
CA ASP A 523 -19.29 -9.22 -22.40
C ASP A 523 -19.24 -10.08 -21.13
N SER A 524 -19.68 -11.33 -21.22
CA SER A 524 -19.63 -12.29 -20.10
C SER A 524 -18.20 -12.53 -19.61
N ASP A 525 -17.26 -12.74 -20.53
CA ASP A 525 -15.86 -12.97 -20.22
C ASP A 525 -15.20 -11.69 -19.68
N LEU A 526 -15.53 -10.53 -20.24
CA LEU A 526 -15.01 -9.22 -19.79
C LEU A 526 -15.47 -8.87 -18.36
N ILE A 527 -16.76 -9.07 -18.07
CA ILE A 527 -17.33 -8.85 -16.73
C ILE A 527 -16.76 -9.85 -15.72
N GLY A 528 -16.40 -11.05 -16.19
CA GLY A 528 -15.80 -12.08 -15.37
C GLY A 528 -16.78 -12.90 -14.55
N VAL A 529 -17.99 -13.18 -15.06
CA VAL A 529 -18.97 -14.02 -14.35
C VAL A 529 -18.42 -15.46 -14.26
N PRO A 530 -18.38 -16.08 -13.07
CA PRO A 530 -17.74 -17.39 -12.85
C PRO A 530 -18.30 -18.53 -13.69
N ILE A 531 -19.61 -18.57 -13.87
CA ILE A 531 -20.29 -19.61 -14.67
C ILE A 531 -21.14 -18.96 -15.74
N ARG A 532 -20.95 -19.39 -17.00
CA ARG A 532 -21.83 -19.04 -18.11
C ARG A 532 -22.60 -20.29 -18.56
N ILE A 533 -23.93 -20.17 -18.65
CA ILE A 533 -24.81 -21.19 -19.21
C ILE A 533 -25.38 -20.64 -20.52
N VAL A 534 -25.00 -21.29 -21.64
CA VAL A 534 -25.46 -20.90 -22.97
C VAL A 534 -26.65 -21.77 -23.38
N VAL A 535 -27.77 -21.13 -23.69
CA VAL A 535 -28.98 -21.78 -24.19
C VAL A 535 -28.99 -21.62 -25.74
N GLY A 536 -28.56 -22.69 -26.42
CA GLY A 536 -28.36 -22.72 -27.85
C GLY A 536 -29.40 -23.61 -28.58
N ARG A 537 -29.05 -24.10 -29.77
CA ARG A 537 -29.95 -24.91 -30.62
C ARG A 537 -30.34 -26.24 -29.96
N GLN A 538 -29.47 -26.85 -29.17
CA GLN A 538 -29.72 -28.11 -28.46
C GLN A 538 -30.62 -27.97 -27.24
N ALA A 539 -31.04 -26.75 -26.93
CA ALA A 539 -31.99 -26.50 -25.85
C ALA A 539 -33.35 -27.19 -26.08
N ALA A 540 -33.75 -27.39 -27.36
CA ALA A 540 -34.92 -28.20 -27.71
C ALA A 540 -34.86 -29.64 -27.17
N ASP A 541 -33.64 -30.19 -27.04
CA ASP A 541 -33.37 -31.53 -26.51
C ASP A 541 -33.07 -31.50 -24.98
N GLY A 542 -33.30 -30.35 -24.32
CA GLY A 542 -33.02 -30.14 -22.89
C GLY A 542 -31.54 -29.96 -22.55
N VAL A 543 -30.67 -29.71 -23.56
CA VAL A 543 -29.21 -29.63 -23.38
C VAL A 543 -28.74 -28.17 -23.48
N VAL A 544 -27.87 -27.76 -22.54
CA VAL A 544 -27.24 -26.45 -22.49
C VAL A 544 -25.73 -26.59 -22.41
N GLU A 545 -25.00 -25.54 -22.81
CA GLU A 545 -23.55 -25.48 -22.65
C GLU A 545 -23.20 -24.75 -21.36
N LEU A 546 -22.47 -25.40 -20.46
CA LEU A 546 -21.97 -24.80 -19.21
C LEU A 546 -20.47 -24.58 -19.33
N ARG A 547 -20.01 -23.36 -19.04
CA ARG A 547 -18.60 -22.99 -19.06
C ARG A 547 -18.19 -22.30 -17.75
N TYR A 548 -17.08 -22.76 -17.19
CA TYR A 548 -16.42 -22.10 -16.05
C TYR A 548 -15.39 -21.09 -16.54
N ARG A 549 -15.45 -19.86 -16.03
CA ARG A 549 -14.57 -18.75 -16.44
C ARG A 549 -13.09 -19.05 -16.20
N ASN A 550 -12.79 -19.78 -15.12
CA ASN A 550 -11.42 -20.12 -14.72
C ASN A 550 -10.86 -21.43 -15.28
N ARG A 551 -11.71 -22.31 -15.87
CA ARG A 551 -11.27 -23.61 -16.41
C ARG A 551 -11.17 -23.61 -17.94
N GLY A 552 -11.83 -22.67 -18.63
CA GLY A 552 -11.76 -22.50 -20.07
C GLY A 552 -12.54 -23.54 -20.89
N GLU A 553 -12.89 -24.69 -20.35
CA GLU A 553 -13.62 -25.75 -21.03
C GLU A 553 -15.13 -25.56 -20.90
N ALA A 554 -15.84 -25.87 -22.00
CA ALA A 554 -17.28 -25.93 -22.04
C ALA A 554 -17.74 -27.39 -22.06
N GLN A 555 -18.82 -27.70 -21.37
CA GLN A 555 -19.44 -29.01 -21.33
C GLN A 555 -20.92 -28.92 -21.69
N LEU A 556 -21.43 -29.90 -22.41
CA LEU A 556 -22.85 -30.04 -22.69
C LEU A 556 -23.48 -30.85 -21.57
N VAL A 557 -24.54 -30.30 -20.97
CA VAL A 557 -25.23 -30.90 -19.81
C VAL A 557 -26.72 -30.69 -19.94
N SER A 558 -27.52 -31.52 -19.26
CA SER A 558 -28.97 -31.23 -19.15
C SER A 558 -29.22 -29.99 -18.30
N THR A 559 -30.39 -29.38 -18.43
CA THR A 559 -30.80 -28.21 -17.62
C THR A 559 -30.82 -28.53 -16.11
N GLU A 560 -31.12 -29.78 -15.74
CA GLU A 560 -31.14 -30.26 -14.36
C GLU A 560 -29.72 -30.45 -13.81
N GLU A 561 -28.83 -31.08 -14.60
CA GLU A 561 -27.41 -31.19 -14.27
C GLU A 561 -26.72 -29.83 -14.13
N ALA A 562 -27.08 -28.85 -14.97
CA ALA A 562 -26.53 -27.49 -14.88
C ALA A 562 -26.78 -26.87 -13.48
N LEU A 563 -27.97 -27.02 -12.92
CA LEU A 563 -28.27 -26.53 -11.57
C LEU A 563 -27.47 -27.27 -10.49
N ALA A 564 -27.32 -28.58 -10.61
CA ALA A 564 -26.53 -29.39 -9.67
C ALA A 564 -25.03 -29.01 -9.73
N LEU A 565 -24.47 -28.79 -10.92
CA LEU A 565 -23.10 -28.37 -11.12
C LEU A 565 -22.84 -26.97 -10.56
N VAL A 566 -23.79 -26.04 -10.72
CA VAL A 566 -23.70 -24.70 -10.13
C VAL A 566 -23.66 -24.79 -8.60
N ARG A 567 -24.55 -25.59 -7.99
CA ARG A 567 -24.53 -25.82 -6.53
C ARG A 567 -23.20 -26.40 -6.07
N GLY A 568 -22.71 -27.45 -6.73
CA GLY A 568 -21.43 -28.07 -6.39
C GLY A 568 -20.23 -27.11 -6.50
N TYR A 569 -20.27 -26.19 -7.46
CA TYR A 569 -19.19 -25.23 -7.67
C TYR A 569 -19.11 -24.14 -6.58
N PHE A 570 -20.24 -23.70 -6.04
CA PHE A 570 -20.30 -22.71 -4.97
C PHE A 570 -20.39 -23.32 -3.56
N GLY A 571 -20.37 -24.66 -3.42
CA GLY A 571 -20.34 -25.34 -2.14
C GLY A 571 -21.69 -25.30 -1.39
N SER A 572 -22.77 -25.14 -2.09
CA SER A 572 -24.15 -25.04 -1.55
C SER A 572 -25.00 -26.29 -1.85
#